data_e6c76362d18b1c5dddee0f6566c75c34
#
_entry.id   e6c76362d18b1c5dddee0f6566c75c34
#
_cell.length_a   1.000
_cell.length_b   1.000
_cell.length_c   1.000
_cell.angle_alpha   90.00
_cell.angle_beta   90.00
_cell.angle_gamma   90.00
#
_symmetry.space_group_name_H-M   'P 1'
#
loop_
_entity.id
_entity.type
_entity.pdbx_description
1 polymer ?
#
loop_
_entity_poly.entity_id
_entity_poly.type
_entity_poly.pdbx_seq_one_letter_code
_entity_poly.pdbx_strand_id
1 'polypeptide(L)'
;MSNDQLTRRELVARAAGLAAVAALPALRYVPVATARGAVDPRIRALDKLVRGPVLIPGQPRYDTARLVFDSLYNNVHPLAVVQPLDATDVSHVVQWAHKTGVHIVAMSGGHSYGGYSTTPGVVVDLSKLASVRVVAKQAVVGPGARLGNIYNTLGAHRLAIPAGTCPSVGIGGHALGGGFGLASRAWGLASDNLVSVQIVTADGQILVADKSHHSDLYWACRGGGGGNFGIVTRLVFRTHPVAQGAYFVATWPWAQVEQVLASFLAWAPHQPDALGSLCRLAAGPGGPSVQVFGQFLGSETQLKSALAMLGPPATKLTTGTASWLDLVRRWAGCLGHTLPSCSAPGTQAFVGASDYIGKVPTVGQLTTFRTAIELRGTASGALLIDSYGGALNRVAPAATAFVHRNVLSSIQYFAAGDPTSARAWVNSSRASLEPAVTGAAYVNYIDPALANWQQAYYGTNLARLRTVKRKYDPKNLFHFPQSIRP
;
A
#
# COMPACT_ATOMS: atom_id res chain seq x y z
N MET A 1 21.87 15.58 23.74
CA MET A 1 20.54 16.15 23.48
C MET A 1 19.96 15.36 22.30
N SER A 2 19.15 14.35 22.60
CA SER A 2 18.63 13.39 21.62
C SER A 2 17.52 14.05 20.81
N ASN A 3 17.70 14.12 19.50
CA ASN A 3 16.74 14.67 18.59
C ASN A 3 15.83 13.57 18.04
N ASP A 4 14.62 13.50 18.56
CA ASP A 4 13.53 12.65 18.09
C ASP A 4 13.09 13.03 16.67
N GLN A 5 13.62 12.32 15.70
CA GLN A 5 13.07 12.33 14.33
C GLN A 5 11.94 11.32 14.28
N LEU A 6 10.69 11.79 14.42
CA LEU A 6 9.51 10.93 14.29
C LEU A 6 9.35 10.45 12.85
N THR A 7 9.59 9.18 12.64
CA THR A 7 9.34 8.47 11.38
C THR A 7 7.86 8.09 11.25
N ARG A 8 7.43 7.62 10.06
CA ARG A 8 6.07 7.13 9.81
C ARG A 8 5.63 6.05 10.83
N ARG A 9 6.59 5.27 11.33
CA ARG A 9 6.37 4.22 12.34
C ARG A 9 6.27 4.77 13.75
N GLU A 10 6.96 5.84 14.07
CA GLU A 10 6.91 6.47 15.39
C GLU A 10 5.64 7.28 15.61
N LEU A 11 5.03 7.84 14.56
CA LEU A 11 3.65 8.32 14.60
C LEU A 11 2.67 7.19 14.91
N VAL A 12 2.97 5.99 14.42
CA VAL A 12 2.22 4.77 14.65
C VAL A 12 2.46 4.20 16.05
N ALA A 13 3.72 4.19 16.53
CA ALA A 13 4.10 3.58 17.82
C ALA A 13 3.79 4.46 19.03
N ARG A 14 3.90 5.79 18.94
CA ARG A 14 3.63 6.70 20.07
C ARG A 14 2.14 6.92 20.33
N ALA A 15 1.25 6.62 19.39
CA ALA A 15 -0.19 6.58 19.65
C ALA A 15 -0.62 5.38 20.53
N ALA A 16 0.25 4.37 20.68
CA ALA A 16 -0.01 3.17 21.46
C ALA A 16 0.56 3.20 22.89
N GLY A 17 1.26 4.24 23.29
CA GLY A 17 1.96 4.27 24.58
C GLY A 17 1.59 5.50 25.42
N LEU A 18 0.53 5.43 26.22
CA LEU A 18 0.31 6.01 27.55
C LEU A 18 -1.19 5.95 27.91
N ALA A 19 -1.70 4.74 28.12
CA ALA A 19 -2.85 4.56 29.00
C ALA A 19 -2.33 3.97 30.30
N ALA A 20 -2.33 4.76 31.36
CA ALA A 20 -2.07 4.27 32.70
C ALA A 20 -3.09 3.18 33.02
N VAL A 21 -2.60 1.96 33.22
CA VAL A 21 -3.44 0.81 33.64
C VAL A 21 -3.80 1.02 35.09
N ALA A 22 -5.02 1.52 35.36
CA ALA A 22 -5.68 1.29 36.61
C ALA A 22 -6.02 -0.20 36.70
N ALA A 23 -5.47 -0.88 37.68
CA ALA A 23 -5.71 -2.28 37.94
C ALA A 23 -7.19 -2.54 38.26
N LEU A 24 -7.92 -3.09 37.30
CA LEU A 24 -9.21 -3.72 37.52
C LEU A 24 -8.99 -5.18 37.93
N PRO A 25 -9.81 -5.73 38.86
CA PRO A 25 -9.63 -7.08 39.34
C PRO A 25 -9.76 -8.09 38.21
N ALA A 26 -8.85 -9.05 38.20
CA ALA A 26 -8.81 -10.14 37.22
C ALA A 26 -10.15 -10.89 37.15
N LEU A 27 -10.97 -10.58 36.16
CA LEU A 27 -12.06 -11.46 35.75
C LEU A 27 -11.41 -12.76 35.28
N ARG A 28 -11.60 -13.82 36.07
CA ARG A 28 -11.20 -15.18 35.69
C ARG A 28 -11.92 -15.48 34.39
N TYR A 29 -11.14 -15.52 33.28
CA TYR A 29 -11.59 -16.04 32.01
C TYR A 29 -11.94 -17.52 32.21
N VAL A 30 -13.22 -17.82 32.35
CA VAL A 30 -13.74 -19.18 32.22
C VAL A 30 -13.74 -19.44 30.72
N PRO A 31 -12.93 -20.38 30.20
CA PRO A 31 -13.02 -20.72 28.78
C PRO A 31 -14.42 -21.32 28.57
N VAL A 32 -15.29 -20.55 27.88
CA VAL A 32 -16.50 -21.13 27.30
C VAL A 32 -15.99 -22.16 26.31
N ALA A 33 -16.15 -23.43 26.65
CA ALA A 33 -15.96 -24.52 25.72
C ALA A 33 -16.99 -24.35 24.62
N THR A 34 -16.59 -23.61 23.54
CA THR A 34 -17.38 -23.56 22.32
C THR A 34 -17.45 -24.99 21.82
N ALA A 35 -18.66 -25.56 21.82
CA ALA A 35 -18.92 -26.82 21.17
C ALA A 35 -18.26 -26.74 19.78
N ARG A 36 -17.30 -27.62 19.50
CA ARG A 36 -16.67 -27.76 18.18
C ARG A 36 -17.79 -28.10 17.21
N GLY A 37 -18.36 -27.06 16.57
CA GLY A 37 -19.32 -27.27 15.50
C GLY A 37 -18.66 -28.15 14.44
N ALA A 38 -19.42 -29.05 13.84
CA ALA A 38 -18.91 -29.92 12.80
C ALA A 38 -18.30 -29.07 11.68
N VAL A 39 -17.06 -29.37 11.30
CA VAL A 39 -16.37 -28.67 10.19
C VAL A 39 -17.23 -28.77 8.94
N ASP A 40 -17.46 -27.66 8.26
CA ASP A 40 -18.21 -27.59 7.00
C ASP A 40 -17.68 -28.67 6.02
N PRO A 41 -18.55 -29.57 5.51
CA PRO A 41 -18.14 -30.64 4.60
C PRO A 41 -17.40 -30.11 3.36
N ARG A 42 -17.74 -28.91 2.89
CA ARG A 42 -17.06 -28.26 1.76
C ARG A 42 -15.60 -27.94 2.09
N ILE A 43 -15.32 -27.48 3.33
CA ILE A 43 -13.95 -27.21 3.79
C ILE A 43 -13.14 -28.49 3.95
N ARG A 44 -13.76 -29.58 4.44
CA ARG A 44 -13.11 -30.92 4.47
C ARG A 44 -12.76 -31.42 3.05
N ALA A 45 -13.62 -31.13 2.07
CA ALA A 45 -13.35 -31.49 0.68
C ALA A 45 -12.18 -30.64 0.12
N LEU A 46 -12.13 -29.32 0.45
CA LEU A 46 -11.04 -28.44 0.07
C LEU A 46 -9.69 -28.89 0.63
N ASP A 47 -9.64 -29.29 1.91
CA ASP A 47 -8.43 -29.77 2.58
C ASP A 47 -7.80 -30.99 1.88
N LYS A 48 -8.62 -31.84 1.24
CA LYS A 48 -8.15 -32.97 0.44
C LYS A 48 -7.62 -32.60 -0.95
N LEU A 49 -7.93 -31.42 -1.45
CA LEU A 49 -7.55 -30.97 -2.79
C LEU A 49 -6.24 -30.21 -2.81
N VAL A 50 -5.85 -29.58 -1.70
CA VAL A 50 -4.66 -28.73 -1.60
C VAL A 50 -3.59 -29.42 -0.74
N ARG A 51 -2.33 -29.17 -1.06
CA ARG A 51 -1.19 -29.66 -0.27
C ARG A 51 -0.83 -28.72 0.87
N GLY A 52 -1.18 -27.45 0.71
CA GLY A 52 -0.94 -26.42 1.71
C GLY A 52 -1.94 -26.49 2.87
N PRO A 53 -1.62 -25.95 4.05
CA PRO A 53 -2.50 -25.97 5.22
C PRO A 53 -3.86 -25.31 4.95
N VAL A 54 -4.93 -25.94 5.44
CA VAL A 54 -6.29 -25.39 5.55
C VAL A 54 -6.59 -25.18 7.03
N LEU A 55 -6.49 -23.95 7.49
CA LEU A 55 -6.66 -23.57 8.89
C LEU A 55 -8.12 -23.19 9.14
N ILE A 56 -8.74 -23.80 10.14
CA ILE A 56 -10.15 -23.58 10.53
C ILE A 56 -10.26 -23.09 11.97
N PRO A 57 -11.38 -22.45 12.35
CA PRO A 57 -11.61 -22.01 13.73
C PRO A 57 -11.33 -23.11 14.77
N GLY A 58 -10.66 -22.73 15.85
CA GLY A 58 -10.24 -23.64 16.92
C GLY A 58 -8.90 -24.34 16.70
N GLN A 59 -8.24 -24.16 15.56
CA GLN A 59 -6.87 -24.63 15.36
C GLN A 59 -5.84 -23.57 15.82
N PRO A 60 -4.69 -23.98 16.40
CA PRO A 60 -3.73 -23.04 17.03
C PRO A 60 -3.21 -21.91 16.14
N ARG A 61 -3.13 -22.12 14.82
CA ARG A 61 -2.60 -21.13 13.86
C ARG A 61 -3.69 -20.29 13.18
N TYR A 62 -4.95 -20.66 13.31
CA TYR A 62 -6.05 -19.98 12.64
C TYR A 62 -6.17 -18.51 13.07
N ASP A 63 -6.16 -18.26 14.38
CA ASP A 63 -6.36 -16.91 14.91
C ASP A 63 -5.26 -15.91 14.51
N THR A 64 -4.05 -16.40 14.28
CA THR A 64 -2.96 -15.55 13.74
C THR A 64 -3.06 -15.41 12.22
N ALA A 65 -3.38 -16.48 11.50
CA ALA A 65 -3.38 -16.49 10.03
C ALA A 65 -4.52 -15.67 9.42
N ARG A 66 -5.65 -15.49 10.12
CA ARG A 66 -6.79 -14.69 9.65
C ARG A 66 -6.61 -13.17 9.80
N LEU A 67 -5.63 -12.73 10.58
CA LEU A 67 -5.46 -11.30 10.87
C LEU A 67 -4.96 -10.54 9.65
N VAL A 68 -5.54 -9.35 9.47
CA VAL A 68 -5.10 -8.35 8.50
C VAL A 68 -4.43 -7.17 9.21
N PHE A 69 -3.70 -6.33 8.48
CA PHE A 69 -2.95 -5.21 9.06
C PHE A 69 -3.87 -4.17 9.69
N ASP A 70 -4.96 -3.79 9.02
CA ASP A 70 -5.94 -2.90 9.62
C ASP A 70 -6.82 -3.69 10.60
N SER A 71 -6.58 -3.47 11.89
CA SER A 71 -7.28 -4.19 12.97
C SER A 71 -8.79 -3.90 13.02
N LEU A 72 -9.30 -2.88 12.34
CA LEU A 72 -10.74 -2.61 12.22
C LEU A 72 -11.50 -3.78 11.58
N TYR A 73 -10.82 -4.62 10.80
CA TYR A 73 -11.41 -5.76 10.10
C TYR A 73 -11.06 -7.12 10.73
N ASN A 74 -10.36 -7.14 11.89
CA ASN A 74 -9.95 -8.39 12.56
C ASN A 74 -11.07 -9.08 13.34
N ASN A 75 -12.29 -8.52 13.36
CA ASN A 75 -13.52 -9.16 13.82
C ASN A 75 -14.15 -10.10 12.78
N VAL A 76 -13.65 -10.10 11.53
CA VAL A 76 -14.07 -11.05 10.51
C VAL A 76 -13.46 -12.44 10.80
N HIS A 77 -14.31 -13.48 10.81
CA HIS A 77 -13.92 -14.86 11.04
C HIS A 77 -14.16 -15.70 9.77
N PRO A 78 -13.14 -15.97 8.96
CA PRO A 78 -13.24 -16.84 7.80
C PRO A 78 -13.69 -18.26 8.14
N LEU A 79 -14.42 -18.93 7.24
CA LEU A 79 -14.65 -20.38 7.32
C LEU A 79 -13.36 -21.17 7.35
N ALA A 80 -12.36 -20.72 6.57
CA ALA A 80 -11.01 -21.25 6.59
C ALA A 80 -10.01 -20.22 6.04
N VAL A 81 -8.74 -20.39 6.42
CA VAL A 81 -7.57 -19.74 5.80
C VAL A 81 -6.77 -20.84 5.11
N VAL A 82 -6.67 -20.78 3.78
CA VAL A 82 -5.88 -21.71 2.98
C VAL A 82 -4.53 -21.10 2.67
N GLN A 83 -3.44 -21.80 2.93
CA GLN A 83 -2.07 -21.36 2.65
C GLN A 83 -1.46 -22.19 1.51
N PRO A 84 -1.75 -21.89 0.23
CA PRO A 84 -1.28 -22.65 -0.91
C PRO A 84 0.24 -22.68 -0.99
N LEU A 85 0.81 -23.80 -1.44
CA LEU A 85 2.26 -23.98 -1.63
C LEU A 85 2.74 -23.62 -3.04
N ASP A 86 1.83 -23.65 -4.03
CA ASP A 86 2.12 -23.27 -5.42
C ASP A 86 0.85 -22.87 -6.19
N ALA A 87 1.01 -22.61 -7.49
CA ALA A 87 -0.09 -22.24 -8.38
C ALA A 87 -1.14 -23.34 -8.55
N THR A 88 -0.76 -24.61 -8.41
CA THR A 88 -1.68 -25.74 -8.52
C THR A 88 -2.65 -25.77 -7.34
N ASP A 89 -2.15 -25.56 -6.11
CA ASP A 89 -3.02 -25.42 -4.95
C ASP A 89 -4.00 -24.25 -5.11
N VAL A 90 -3.52 -23.10 -5.61
CA VAL A 90 -4.39 -21.94 -5.90
C VAL A 90 -5.46 -22.29 -6.94
N SER A 91 -5.10 -23.00 -8.01
CA SER A 91 -6.04 -23.49 -9.02
C SER A 91 -7.12 -24.39 -8.41
N HIS A 92 -6.75 -25.33 -7.56
CA HIS A 92 -7.69 -26.20 -6.85
C HIS A 92 -8.66 -25.39 -5.97
N VAL A 93 -8.17 -24.39 -5.22
CA VAL A 93 -9.03 -23.50 -4.42
C VAL A 93 -10.02 -22.76 -5.29
N VAL A 94 -9.57 -22.20 -6.43
CA VAL A 94 -10.43 -21.44 -7.37
C VAL A 94 -11.50 -22.34 -7.97
N GLN A 95 -11.13 -23.54 -8.46
CA GLN A 95 -12.08 -24.52 -9.01
C GLN A 95 -13.10 -24.98 -7.96
N TRP A 96 -12.62 -25.22 -6.73
CA TRP A 96 -13.49 -25.57 -5.61
C TRP A 96 -14.48 -24.44 -5.29
N ALA A 97 -14.01 -23.20 -5.23
CA ALA A 97 -14.86 -22.03 -4.99
C ALA A 97 -15.92 -21.86 -6.10
N HIS A 98 -15.52 -22.02 -7.36
CA HIS A 98 -16.44 -22.01 -8.51
C HIS A 98 -17.53 -23.08 -8.39
N LYS A 99 -17.14 -24.29 -7.96
CA LYS A 99 -18.08 -25.43 -7.81
C LYS A 99 -19.03 -25.27 -6.62
N THR A 100 -18.55 -24.70 -5.51
CA THR A 100 -19.29 -24.67 -4.25
C THR A 100 -20.03 -23.36 -4.02
N GLY A 101 -19.71 -22.30 -4.79
CA GLY A 101 -20.23 -20.94 -4.59
C GLY A 101 -19.68 -20.25 -3.32
N VAL A 102 -18.70 -20.82 -2.65
CA VAL A 102 -18.08 -20.21 -1.47
C VAL A 102 -17.22 -19.02 -1.92
N HIS A 103 -17.45 -17.86 -1.32
CA HIS A 103 -16.67 -16.66 -1.60
C HIS A 103 -15.22 -16.82 -1.16
N ILE A 104 -14.29 -16.40 -2.02
CA ILE A 104 -12.85 -16.44 -1.75
C ILE A 104 -12.24 -15.06 -1.96
N VAL A 105 -11.25 -14.70 -1.13
CA VAL A 105 -10.39 -13.52 -1.34
C VAL A 105 -8.92 -13.88 -1.18
N ALA A 106 -8.05 -13.25 -1.96
CA ALA A 106 -6.61 -13.42 -1.83
C ALA A 106 -6.05 -12.45 -0.78
N MET A 107 -5.18 -12.94 0.08
CA MET A 107 -4.40 -12.16 1.03
C MET A 107 -2.91 -12.30 0.73
N SER A 108 -2.25 -11.18 0.37
CA SER A 108 -0.78 -11.07 0.24
C SER A 108 -0.17 -10.63 1.59
N GLY A 109 -0.14 -9.33 1.88
CA GLY A 109 0.31 -8.77 3.17
C GLY A 109 -0.82 -8.32 4.09
N GLY A 110 -2.09 -8.42 3.67
CA GLY A 110 -3.24 -8.01 4.47
C GLY A 110 -3.41 -6.50 4.66
N HIS A 111 -2.81 -5.66 3.81
CA HIS A 111 -2.78 -4.20 3.94
C HIS A 111 -3.92 -3.45 3.24
N SER A 112 -5.00 -4.11 2.82
CA SER A 112 -6.15 -3.42 2.22
C SER A 112 -6.78 -2.44 3.22
N TYR A 113 -6.89 -1.16 2.86
CA TYR A 113 -7.50 -0.11 3.67
C TYR A 113 -9.03 -0.29 3.84
N GLY A 114 -9.66 -1.05 2.92
CA GLY A 114 -11.07 -1.40 3.01
C GLY A 114 -11.33 -2.79 3.60
N GLY A 115 -10.31 -3.47 4.14
CA GLY A 115 -10.44 -4.81 4.70
C GLY A 115 -10.67 -5.93 3.69
N TYR A 116 -10.50 -5.66 2.38
CA TYR A 116 -10.86 -6.60 1.31
C TYR A 116 -9.86 -7.76 1.14
N SER A 117 -8.89 -7.90 2.04
CA SER A 117 -8.02 -9.08 2.15
C SER A 117 -8.59 -10.15 3.09
N THR A 118 -9.78 -9.96 3.66
CA THR A 118 -10.48 -10.93 4.50
C THR A 118 -11.95 -11.05 4.11
N THR A 119 -12.60 -12.15 4.47
CA THR A 119 -14.01 -12.47 4.15
C THR A 119 -14.55 -13.49 5.15
N PRO A 120 -15.85 -13.54 5.43
CA PRO A 120 -16.48 -14.66 6.13
C PRO A 120 -16.38 -15.99 5.37
N GLY A 121 -16.08 -15.98 4.06
CA GLY A 121 -15.84 -17.16 3.23
C GLY A 121 -14.46 -17.76 3.48
N VAL A 122 -13.65 -17.97 2.44
CA VAL A 122 -12.30 -18.52 2.54
C VAL A 122 -11.26 -17.50 2.13
N VAL A 123 -10.25 -17.31 2.99
CA VAL A 123 -9.07 -16.49 2.71
C VAL A 123 -7.99 -17.36 2.09
N VAL A 124 -7.49 -16.99 0.92
CA VAL A 124 -6.33 -17.59 0.25
C VAL A 124 -5.09 -16.80 0.66
N ASP A 125 -4.44 -17.21 1.72
CA ASP A 125 -3.25 -16.58 2.28
C ASP A 125 -2.00 -16.98 1.50
N LEU A 126 -1.47 -16.06 0.72
CA LEU A 126 -0.32 -16.26 -0.17
C LEU A 126 1.03 -16.21 0.56
N SER A 127 1.05 -16.15 1.89
CA SER A 127 2.28 -16.01 2.70
C SER A 127 3.31 -17.13 2.49
N LYS A 128 2.89 -18.31 2.03
CA LYS A 128 3.78 -19.41 1.64
C LYS A 128 4.40 -19.21 0.25
N LEU A 129 3.80 -18.40 -0.60
CA LEU A 129 4.33 -17.99 -1.90
C LEU A 129 5.16 -16.71 -1.77
N ALA A 130 6.20 -16.71 -0.94
CA ALA A 130 6.97 -15.53 -0.56
C ALA A 130 8.44 -15.55 -1.04
N SER A 131 8.77 -16.40 -2.00
CA SER A 131 10.13 -16.49 -2.54
C SER A 131 10.54 -15.18 -3.25
N VAL A 132 11.81 -14.80 -3.10
CA VAL A 132 12.44 -13.69 -3.82
C VAL A 132 13.74 -14.20 -4.42
N ARG A 133 13.87 -14.14 -5.73
CA ARG A 133 15.07 -14.59 -6.44
C ARG A 133 15.49 -13.58 -7.51
N VAL A 134 16.78 -13.44 -7.71
CA VAL A 134 17.35 -12.66 -8.83
C VAL A 134 17.75 -13.63 -9.93
N VAL A 135 17.19 -13.45 -11.12
CA VAL A 135 17.49 -14.28 -12.30
C VAL A 135 17.71 -13.32 -13.48
N ALA A 136 18.89 -13.37 -14.10
CA ALA A 136 19.26 -12.51 -15.24
C ALA A 136 18.94 -11.01 -15.00
N LYS A 137 19.27 -10.49 -13.82
CA LYS A 137 18.96 -9.12 -13.37
C LYS A 137 17.46 -8.80 -13.32
N GLN A 138 16.59 -9.78 -13.27
CA GLN A 138 15.17 -9.62 -12.97
C GLN A 138 14.87 -10.15 -11.56
N ALA A 139 13.89 -9.55 -10.90
CA ALA A 139 13.37 -10.06 -9.64
C ALA A 139 12.18 -10.98 -9.91
N VAL A 140 12.32 -12.27 -9.58
CA VAL A 140 11.24 -13.26 -9.60
C VAL A 140 10.70 -13.38 -8.17
N VAL A 141 9.47 -12.96 -7.98
CA VAL A 141 8.89 -12.73 -6.65
C VAL A 141 7.55 -13.44 -6.51
N GLY A 142 7.39 -14.16 -5.41
CA GLY A 142 6.09 -14.70 -5.01
C GLY A 142 5.18 -13.59 -4.45
N PRO A 143 3.87 -13.64 -4.68
CA PRO A 143 2.95 -12.55 -4.31
C PRO A 143 2.82 -12.32 -2.80
N GLY A 144 3.11 -13.33 -1.99
CA GLY A 144 3.14 -13.23 -0.52
C GLY A 144 4.41 -12.58 0.04
N ALA A 145 5.42 -12.29 -0.78
CA ALA A 145 6.64 -11.63 -0.33
C ALA A 145 6.34 -10.21 0.17
N ARG A 146 6.92 -9.84 1.30
CA ARG A 146 6.80 -8.50 1.89
C ARG A 146 7.91 -7.60 1.38
N LEU A 147 7.62 -6.29 1.26
CA LEU A 147 8.53 -5.33 0.67
C LEU A 147 9.91 -5.31 1.35
N GLY A 148 9.97 -5.40 2.69
CA GLY A 148 11.24 -5.43 3.40
C GLY A 148 12.10 -6.63 3.03
N ASN A 149 11.51 -7.82 2.85
CA ASN A 149 12.24 -9.02 2.40
C ASN A 149 12.73 -8.85 0.95
N ILE A 150 11.90 -8.26 0.09
CA ILE A 150 12.27 -7.97 -1.30
C ILE A 150 13.46 -7.01 -1.35
N TYR A 151 13.37 -5.89 -0.63
CA TYR A 151 14.47 -4.92 -0.56
C TYR A 151 15.75 -5.53 -0.01
N ASN A 152 15.65 -6.33 1.06
CA ASN A 152 16.81 -7.00 1.64
C ASN A 152 17.48 -7.94 0.64
N THR A 153 16.70 -8.79 -0.05
CA THR A 153 17.25 -9.73 -1.05
C THR A 153 17.85 -9.00 -2.25
N LEU A 154 17.12 -8.04 -2.85
CA LEU A 154 17.60 -7.31 -4.02
C LEU A 154 18.81 -6.43 -3.67
N GLY A 155 18.79 -5.78 -2.51
CA GLY A 155 19.88 -4.92 -2.04
C GLY A 155 21.21 -5.68 -1.88
N ALA A 156 21.19 -6.96 -1.48
CA ALA A 156 22.37 -7.81 -1.45
C ALA A 156 23.00 -7.99 -2.85
N HIS A 157 22.23 -7.83 -3.92
CA HIS A 157 22.67 -7.84 -5.32
C HIS A 157 22.90 -6.44 -5.89
N ARG A 158 22.83 -5.37 -5.08
CA ARG A 158 22.84 -3.96 -5.50
C ARG A 158 21.77 -3.64 -6.54
N LEU A 159 20.61 -4.27 -6.39
CA LEU A 159 19.42 -4.09 -7.23
C LEU A 159 18.24 -3.59 -6.41
N ALA A 160 17.32 -2.92 -7.07
CA ALA A 160 16.05 -2.47 -6.47
C ALA A 160 14.91 -2.53 -7.47
N ILE A 161 13.68 -2.47 -6.94
CA ILE A 161 12.45 -2.14 -7.66
C ILE A 161 11.82 -0.90 -6.99
N PRO A 162 11.10 -0.05 -7.74
CA PRO A 162 10.33 1.02 -7.12
C PRO A 162 9.11 0.40 -6.42
N ALA A 163 9.04 0.57 -5.11
CA ALA A 163 7.89 0.13 -4.31
C ALA A 163 7.78 0.98 -3.04
N GLY A 164 6.72 0.78 -2.25
CA GLY A 164 6.40 1.59 -1.08
C GLY A 164 7.36 1.44 0.09
N THR A 165 7.26 2.35 1.06
CA THR A 165 8.17 2.45 2.21
C THR A 165 7.81 1.52 3.37
N CYS A 166 6.57 1.00 3.46
CA CYS A 166 6.16 0.12 4.55
C CYS A 166 6.64 -1.33 4.32
N PRO A 167 7.55 -1.88 5.15
CA PRO A 167 8.20 -3.15 4.88
C PRO A 167 7.29 -4.38 5.03
N SER A 168 6.18 -4.28 5.77
CA SER A 168 5.22 -5.36 5.97
C SER A 168 4.17 -5.48 4.84
N VAL A 169 4.09 -4.52 3.92
CA VAL A 169 3.19 -4.58 2.76
C VAL A 169 3.55 -5.74 1.84
N GLY A 170 2.56 -6.51 1.42
CA GLY A 170 2.73 -7.60 0.45
C GLY A 170 2.76 -7.09 -0.99
N ILE A 171 3.71 -7.60 -1.77
CA ILE A 171 3.94 -7.16 -3.16
C ILE A 171 2.76 -7.45 -4.07
N GLY A 172 2.00 -8.55 -3.82
CA GLY A 172 0.92 -8.97 -4.69
C GLY A 172 -0.13 -7.88 -4.86
N GLY A 173 -0.74 -7.40 -3.75
CA GLY A 173 -1.70 -6.30 -3.82
C GLY A 173 -1.05 -4.98 -4.25
N HIS A 174 0.13 -4.69 -3.71
CA HIS A 174 0.85 -3.45 -3.97
C HIS A 174 1.14 -3.21 -5.46
N ALA A 175 1.73 -4.20 -6.14
CA ALA A 175 2.08 -4.08 -7.55
C ALA A 175 0.87 -4.04 -8.47
N LEU A 176 -0.17 -4.84 -8.16
CA LEU A 176 -1.36 -4.92 -9.02
C LEU A 176 -2.17 -3.62 -9.06
N GLY A 177 -2.11 -2.79 -8.02
CA GLY A 177 -2.77 -1.48 -8.00
C GLY A 177 -1.87 -0.31 -8.40
N GLY A 178 -0.60 -0.58 -8.73
CA GLY A 178 0.38 0.45 -9.09
C GLY A 178 1.69 0.28 -8.35
N GLY A 179 1.71 0.54 -7.06
CA GLY A 179 2.90 0.38 -6.22
C GLY A 179 3.83 1.60 -6.27
N PHE A 180 3.40 2.68 -5.62
CA PHE A 180 4.15 3.92 -5.50
C PHE A 180 5.18 3.87 -4.35
N GLY A 181 6.32 4.54 -4.55
CA GLY A 181 7.35 4.78 -3.53
C GLY A 181 8.32 5.90 -3.94
N LEU A 182 9.27 6.24 -3.07
CA LEU A 182 10.19 7.37 -3.27
C LEU A 182 11.14 7.22 -4.49
N ALA A 183 11.31 6.02 -5.04
CA ALA A 183 12.06 5.82 -6.28
C ALA A 183 11.18 5.88 -7.54
N SER A 184 9.86 6.12 -7.40
CA SER A 184 8.94 6.04 -8.54
C SER A 184 9.12 7.15 -9.55
N ARG A 185 9.60 8.33 -9.15
CA ARG A 185 9.93 9.40 -10.11
C ARG A 185 11.07 8.99 -11.04
N ALA A 186 12.05 8.24 -10.53
CA ALA A 186 13.17 7.74 -11.32
C ALA A 186 12.78 6.54 -12.20
N TRP A 187 11.96 5.62 -11.70
CA TRP A 187 11.81 4.30 -12.29
C TRP A 187 10.37 3.91 -12.65
N GLY A 188 9.40 4.78 -12.43
CA GLY A 188 7.97 4.48 -12.56
C GLY A 188 7.42 3.72 -11.35
N LEU A 189 6.17 3.28 -11.42
CA LEU A 189 5.53 2.44 -10.42
C LEU A 189 6.11 1.01 -10.41
N ALA A 190 5.88 0.25 -9.34
CA ALA A 190 6.19 -1.18 -9.33
C ALA A 190 5.50 -1.90 -10.51
N SER A 191 4.25 -1.56 -10.82
CA SER A 191 3.50 -2.08 -11.97
C SER A 191 4.12 -1.74 -13.34
N ASP A 192 4.81 -0.60 -13.46
CA ASP A 192 5.49 -0.21 -14.70
C ASP A 192 6.75 -1.07 -14.94
N ASN A 193 7.27 -1.66 -13.89
CA ASN A 193 8.43 -2.55 -13.90
C ASN A 193 8.07 -4.03 -13.96
N LEU A 194 6.79 -4.39 -13.98
CA LEU A 194 6.36 -5.76 -14.23
C LEU A 194 6.77 -6.19 -15.65
N VAL A 195 7.39 -7.36 -15.76
CA VAL A 195 7.76 -8.02 -17.02
C VAL A 195 6.71 -9.08 -17.36
N SER A 196 6.30 -9.86 -16.36
CA SER A 196 5.24 -10.87 -16.51
C SER A 196 4.56 -11.16 -15.17
N VAL A 197 3.37 -11.71 -15.24
CA VAL A 197 2.55 -12.14 -14.11
C VAL A 197 2.06 -13.56 -14.38
N GLN A 198 2.26 -14.49 -13.43
CA GLN A 198 1.53 -15.74 -13.43
C GLN A 198 0.29 -15.57 -12.55
N ILE A 199 -0.87 -15.94 -13.08
CA ILE A 199 -2.17 -15.70 -12.44
C ILE A 199 -3.09 -16.90 -12.66
N VAL A 200 -3.87 -17.24 -11.63
CA VAL A 200 -4.96 -18.24 -11.72
C VAL A 200 -6.26 -17.51 -11.97
N THR A 201 -6.90 -17.74 -13.11
CA THR A 201 -8.17 -17.12 -13.53
C THR A 201 -9.39 -17.84 -12.95
N ALA A 202 -10.60 -17.29 -13.12
CA ALA A 202 -11.81 -17.79 -12.47
C ALA A 202 -12.25 -19.20 -12.89
N ASP A 203 -11.76 -19.69 -14.01
CA ASP A 203 -11.92 -21.08 -14.49
C ASP A 203 -10.85 -22.03 -13.93
N GLY A 204 -9.93 -21.54 -13.10
CA GLY A 204 -8.82 -22.28 -12.51
C GLY A 204 -7.61 -22.46 -13.43
N GLN A 205 -7.57 -21.84 -14.61
CA GLN A 205 -6.40 -21.91 -15.49
C GLN A 205 -5.23 -21.09 -14.91
N ILE A 206 -4.02 -21.66 -15.04
CA ILE A 206 -2.77 -21.00 -14.67
C ILE A 206 -2.20 -20.35 -15.92
N LEU A 207 -2.28 -19.03 -16.00
CA LEU A 207 -1.82 -18.28 -17.17
C LEU A 207 -0.55 -17.47 -16.83
N VAL A 208 0.31 -17.29 -17.84
CA VAL A 208 1.40 -16.29 -17.80
C VAL A 208 1.02 -15.15 -18.72
N ALA A 209 0.83 -13.97 -18.15
CA ALA A 209 0.49 -12.76 -18.89
C ALA A 209 1.70 -11.83 -18.99
N ASP A 210 2.03 -11.40 -20.20
CA ASP A 210 3.12 -10.47 -20.54
C ASP A 210 2.73 -9.62 -21.76
N LYS A 211 3.68 -8.89 -22.35
CA LYS A 211 3.42 -8.04 -23.54
C LYS A 211 2.88 -8.83 -24.75
N SER A 212 3.25 -10.12 -24.88
CA SER A 212 2.99 -10.96 -26.05
C SER A 212 1.88 -11.98 -25.79
N HIS A 213 1.67 -12.38 -24.55
CA HIS A 213 0.72 -13.41 -24.16
C HIS A 213 -0.29 -12.82 -23.16
N HIS A 214 -1.58 -13.00 -23.41
CA HIS A 214 -2.66 -12.45 -22.57
C HIS A 214 -2.42 -10.96 -22.24
N SER A 215 -2.05 -10.19 -23.25
CA SER A 215 -1.59 -8.79 -23.11
C SER A 215 -2.65 -7.87 -22.51
N ASP A 216 -3.92 -8.17 -22.69
CA ASP A 216 -5.06 -7.50 -22.07
C ASP A 216 -5.11 -7.73 -20.55
N LEU A 217 -4.88 -8.98 -20.11
CA LEU A 217 -4.78 -9.34 -18.68
C LEU A 217 -3.52 -8.74 -18.05
N TYR A 218 -2.39 -8.78 -18.75
CA TYR A 218 -1.15 -8.13 -18.32
C TYR A 218 -1.34 -6.62 -18.13
N TRP A 219 -2.02 -5.95 -19.08
CA TRP A 219 -2.38 -4.54 -18.96
C TRP A 219 -3.22 -4.29 -17.71
N ALA A 220 -4.25 -5.11 -17.45
CA ALA A 220 -5.14 -5.00 -16.29
C ALA A 220 -4.41 -5.23 -14.95
N CYS A 221 -3.43 -6.14 -14.91
CA CYS A 221 -2.58 -6.39 -13.73
C CYS A 221 -1.61 -5.23 -13.42
N ARG A 222 -1.55 -4.20 -14.27
CA ARG A 222 -0.67 -3.04 -14.10
C ARG A 222 -1.44 -1.78 -13.67
N GLY A 223 -2.17 -1.88 -12.54
CA GLY A 223 -2.91 -0.77 -11.95
C GLY A 223 -4.41 -1.00 -11.77
N GLY A 224 -4.95 -2.15 -12.24
CA GLY A 224 -6.37 -2.48 -12.07
C GLY A 224 -6.76 -2.94 -10.66
N GLY A 225 -5.80 -3.05 -9.74
CA GLY A 225 -6.03 -3.48 -8.36
C GLY A 225 -5.96 -4.99 -8.16
N GLY A 226 -5.56 -5.41 -6.95
CA GLY A 226 -5.52 -6.82 -6.57
C GLY A 226 -6.92 -7.42 -6.43
N GLY A 227 -7.04 -8.74 -6.68
CA GLY A 227 -8.28 -9.49 -6.43
C GLY A 227 -9.41 -9.25 -7.44
N ASN A 228 -9.14 -8.64 -8.60
CA ASN A 228 -10.16 -8.37 -9.62
C ASN A 228 -10.24 -9.42 -10.74
N PHE A 229 -9.10 -9.94 -11.20
CA PHE A 229 -9.04 -10.76 -12.42
C PHE A 229 -8.57 -12.19 -12.17
N GLY A 230 -8.15 -12.50 -10.96
CA GLY A 230 -7.58 -13.78 -10.56
C GLY A 230 -6.68 -13.66 -9.34
N ILE A 231 -6.06 -14.78 -8.96
CA ILE A 231 -5.07 -14.86 -7.88
C ILE A 231 -3.67 -15.00 -8.49
N VAL A 232 -2.83 -13.98 -8.29
CA VAL A 232 -1.44 -13.99 -8.77
C VAL A 232 -0.61 -14.95 -7.94
N THR A 233 0.26 -15.73 -8.62
CA THR A 233 1.13 -16.72 -7.99
C THR A 233 2.61 -16.46 -8.24
N ARG A 234 2.97 -15.60 -9.19
CA ARG A 234 4.34 -15.16 -9.46
C ARG A 234 4.34 -13.80 -10.17
N LEU A 235 5.28 -12.96 -9.80
CA LEU A 235 5.56 -11.66 -10.39
C LEU A 235 7.01 -11.62 -10.86
N VAL A 236 7.28 -11.10 -12.03
CA VAL A 236 8.63 -10.86 -12.54
C VAL A 236 8.79 -9.38 -12.78
N PHE A 237 9.81 -8.77 -12.18
CA PHE A 237 10.10 -7.35 -12.30
C PHE A 237 11.43 -7.10 -12.99
N ARG A 238 11.49 -6.06 -13.81
CA ARG A 238 12.73 -5.40 -14.17
C ARG A 238 13.30 -4.75 -12.91
N THR A 239 14.60 -4.94 -12.67
CA THR A 239 15.30 -4.29 -11.56
C THR A 239 16.14 -3.11 -12.05
N HIS A 240 16.55 -2.27 -11.11
CA HIS A 240 17.40 -1.12 -11.34
C HIS A 240 18.65 -1.24 -10.46
N PRO A 241 19.86 -0.98 -10.99
CA PRO A 241 21.07 -0.96 -10.21
C PRO A 241 21.05 0.21 -9.23
N VAL A 242 21.39 -0.05 -7.96
CA VAL A 242 21.51 0.96 -6.93
C VAL A 242 22.47 0.51 -5.84
N ALA A 243 23.32 1.42 -5.37
CA ALA A 243 24.23 1.13 -4.26
C ALA A 243 23.96 2.08 -3.08
N GLN A 244 23.81 3.36 -3.37
CA GLN A 244 23.67 4.43 -2.39
C GLN A 244 22.87 5.59 -2.98
N GLY A 245 22.49 6.54 -2.13
CA GLY A 245 21.88 7.80 -2.50
C GLY A 245 21.98 8.80 -1.37
N ALA A 246 21.57 10.02 -1.63
CA ALA A 246 21.46 11.06 -0.62
C ALA A 246 20.02 11.13 -0.06
N TYR A 247 19.87 11.66 1.14
CA TYR A 247 18.59 11.91 1.78
C TYR A 247 18.54 13.32 2.35
N PHE A 248 17.32 13.81 2.55
CA PHE A 248 17.08 15.06 3.28
C PHE A 248 15.83 14.98 4.14
N VAL A 249 15.83 15.81 5.17
CA VAL A 249 14.67 16.13 6.01
C VAL A 249 14.72 17.62 6.30
N ALA A 250 13.67 18.33 5.91
CA ALA A 250 13.52 19.77 6.11
C ALA A 250 12.25 20.07 6.91
N THR A 251 12.33 20.98 7.87
CA THR A 251 11.21 21.36 8.74
C THR A 251 11.07 22.88 8.81
N TRP A 252 9.84 23.33 9.01
CA TRP A 252 9.46 24.74 9.13
C TRP A 252 8.51 24.94 10.31
N PRO A 253 8.40 26.19 10.84
CA PRO A 253 7.32 26.55 11.72
C PRO A 253 5.97 26.34 11.05
N TRP A 254 4.97 25.89 11.81
CA TRP A 254 3.61 25.68 11.27
C TRP A 254 3.01 26.91 10.61
N ALA A 255 3.38 28.13 11.06
CA ALA A 255 2.95 29.39 10.47
C ALA A 255 3.29 29.52 8.97
N GLN A 256 4.25 28.77 8.46
CA GLN A 256 4.69 28.81 7.06
C GLN A 256 4.09 27.68 6.21
N VAL A 257 3.14 26.90 6.72
CA VAL A 257 2.64 25.66 6.07
C VAL A 257 2.12 25.89 4.66
N GLU A 258 1.37 26.99 4.42
CA GLU A 258 0.83 27.29 3.08
C GLU A 258 1.95 27.62 2.10
N GLN A 259 2.95 28.42 2.54
CA GLN A 259 4.10 28.78 1.70
C GLN A 259 4.94 27.53 1.35
N VAL A 260 5.18 26.66 2.35
CA VAL A 260 5.92 25.40 2.16
C VAL A 260 5.18 24.49 1.20
N LEU A 261 3.86 24.31 1.39
CA LEU A 261 3.05 23.45 0.53
C LEU A 261 2.98 23.98 -0.91
N ALA A 262 2.74 25.28 -1.08
CA ALA A 262 2.74 25.90 -2.41
C ALA A 262 4.07 25.72 -3.13
N SER A 263 5.17 26.01 -2.42
CA SER A 263 6.52 25.82 -2.96
C SER A 263 6.80 24.37 -3.30
N PHE A 264 6.46 23.42 -2.41
CA PHE A 264 6.64 21.99 -2.67
C PHE A 264 5.91 21.52 -3.93
N LEU A 265 4.65 21.91 -4.09
CA LEU A 265 3.83 21.53 -5.24
C LEU A 265 4.30 22.15 -6.56
N ALA A 266 4.87 23.36 -6.53
CA ALA A 266 5.47 24.00 -7.68
C ALA A 266 6.87 23.44 -8.01
N TRP A 267 7.63 23.05 -7.01
CA TRP A 267 9.02 22.64 -7.13
C TRP A 267 9.18 21.14 -7.44
N ALA A 268 8.54 20.26 -6.64
CA ALA A 268 8.84 18.82 -6.64
C ALA A 268 8.60 18.11 -7.98
N PRO A 269 7.53 18.39 -8.75
CA PRO A 269 7.30 17.74 -10.04
C PRO A 269 8.37 18.04 -11.10
N HIS A 270 9.06 19.18 -10.98
CA HIS A 270 10.02 19.67 -11.96
C HIS A 270 11.48 19.34 -11.62
N GLN A 271 11.72 18.70 -10.49
CA GLN A 271 13.06 18.29 -10.08
C GLN A 271 13.59 17.11 -10.91
N PRO A 272 14.91 16.86 -10.92
CA PRO A 272 15.47 15.67 -11.58
C PRO A 272 14.74 14.40 -11.15
N ASP A 273 14.58 13.44 -12.05
CA ASP A 273 13.88 12.18 -11.80
C ASP A 273 14.42 11.43 -10.59
N ALA A 274 15.74 11.57 -10.34
CA ALA A 274 16.42 10.98 -9.20
C ALA A 274 15.90 11.44 -7.83
N LEU A 275 15.17 12.57 -7.76
CA LEU A 275 14.60 13.11 -6.52
C LEU A 275 13.18 12.57 -6.29
N GLY A 276 13.02 11.75 -5.28
CA GLY A 276 11.71 11.41 -4.73
C GLY A 276 11.49 12.11 -3.39
N SER A 277 10.34 12.77 -3.22
CA SER A 277 10.06 13.57 -2.04
C SER A 277 8.59 13.51 -1.62
N LEU A 278 8.35 13.84 -0.35
CA LEU A 278 7.03 13.87 0.28
C LEU A 278 6.94 15.09 1.20
N CYS A 279 5.85 15.85 1.07
CA CYS A 279 5.45 16.86 2.05
C CYS A 279 4.46 16.25 3.03
N ARG A 280 4.76 16.30 4.32
CA ARG A 280 3.93 15.80 5.40
C ARG A 280 3.38 16.96 6.22
N LEU A 281 2.07 17.06 6.25
CA LEU A 281 1.34 17.90 7.19
C LEU A 281 0.73 16.96 8.23
N ALA A 282 1.02 17.13 9.51
CA ALA A 282 0.58 16.19 10.53
C ALA A 282 0.07 16.87 11.80
N ALA A 283 -0.96 16.28 12.39
CA ALA A 283 -1.47 16.55 13.72
C ALA A 283 -1.01 15.46 14.70
N GLY A 284 -0.91 15.81 15.96
CA GLY A 284 -0.55 14.89 17.03
C GLY A 284 -0.36 15.58 18.37
N PRO A 285 0.05 14.86 19.43
CA PRO A 285 0.20 15.42 20.78
C PRO A 285 1.16 16.62 20.89
N GLY A 286 2.13 16.74 19.96
CA GLY A 286 3.06 17.87 19.88
C GLY A 286 2.56 19.07 19.10
N GLY A 287 1.28 19.08 18.70
CA GLY A 287 0.69 20.10 17.83
C GLY A 287 0.92 19.83 16.33
N PRO A 288 0.46 20.76 15.47
CA PRO A 288 0.59 20.62 14.03
C PRO A 288 2.04 20.81 13.57
N SER A 289 2.42 20.12 12.51
CA SER A 289 3.78 20.15 11.97
C SER A 289 3.79 20.03 10.43
N VAL A 290 4.79 20.68 9.81
CA VAL A 290 5.07 20.58 8.39
C VAL A 290 6.52 20.14 8.16
N GLN A 291 6.70 19.16 7.29
CA GLN A 291 8.00 18.58 6.97
C GLN A 291 8.03 18.17 5.50
N VAL A 292 9.13 18.45 4.81
CA VAL A 292 9.44 17.87 3.51
C VAL A 292 10.66 16.95 3.66
N PHE A 293 10.57 15.74 3.15
CA PHE A 293 11.67 14.79 3.17
C PHE A 293 11.69 13.94 1.91
N GLY A 294 12.83 13.31 1.68
CA GLY A 294 12.99 12.46 0.50
C GLY A 294 14.40 11.96 0.31
N GLN A 295 14.60 11.37 -0.86
CA GLN A 295 15.88 10.81 -1.28
C GLN A 295 16.24 11.24 -2.70
N PHE A 296 17.52 11.25 -2.98
CA PHE A 296 18.08 11.49 -4.29
C PHE A 296 18.96 10.30 -4.70
N LEU A 297 18.65 9.68 -5.82
CA LEU A 297 19.45 8.56 -6.36
C LEU A 297 20.70 9.12 -7.07
N GLY A 298 21.60 9.70 -6.30
CA GLY A 298 22.81 10.39 -6.72
C GLY A 298 23.55 10.96 -5.53
N SER A 299 24.39 11.96 -5.77
CA SER A 299 25.24 12.57 -4.73
C SER A 299 24.49 13.58 -3.85
N GLU A 300 25.01 13.81 -2.64
CA GLU A 300 24.50 14.85 -1.73
C GLU A 300 24.65 16.27 -2.33
N THR A 301 25.69 16.52 -3.12
CA THR A 301 25.88 17.80 -3.81
C THR A 301 24.75 18.07 -4.80
N GLN A 302 24.38 17.07 -5.61
CA GLN A 302 23.24 17.17 -6.53
C GLN A 302 21.92 17.37 -5.78
N LEU A 303 21.74 16.68 -4.65
CA LEU A 303 20.58 16.87 -3.79
C LEU A 303 20.51 18.32 -3.27
N LYS A 304 21.62 18.86 -2.73
CA LYS A 304 21.68 20.24 -2.22
C LYS A 304 21.35 21.26 -3.31
N SER A 305 21.85 21.07 -4.53
CA SER A 305 21.50 21.90 -5.68
C SER A 305 20.00 21.87 -5.99
N ALA A 306 19.38 20.70 -5.95
CA ALA A 306 17.93 20.57 -6.15
C ALA A 306 17.13 21.26 -5.02
N LEU A 307 17.57 21.15 -3.77
CA LEU A 307 16.91 21.75 -2.61
C LEU A 307 17.03 23.28 -2.55
N ALA A 308 17.99 23.90 -3.22
CA ALA A 308 18.22 25.34 -3.18
C ALA A 308 17.01 26.17 -3.64
N MET A 309 16.12 25.58 -4.43
CA MET A 309 14.89 26.23 -4.92
C MET A 309 13.63 25.87 -4.10
N LEU A 310 13.77 25.04 -3.08
CA LEU A 310 12.66 24.71 -2.17
C LEU A 310 12.54 25.84 -1.12
N GLY A 311 11.53 26.67 -1.25
CA GLY A 311 11.30 27.79 -0.33
C GLY A 311 10.05 27.62 0.53
N PRO A 312 9.90 28.41 1.58
CA PRO A 312 10.91 29.30 2.18
C PRO A 312 12.10 28.54 2.77
N PRO A 313 13.18 29.20 3.18
CA PRO A 313 14.32 28.54 3.83
C PRO A 313 13.88 27.72 5.04
N ALA A 314 14.31 26.47 5.11
CA ALA A 314 13.95 25.58 6.20
C ALA A 314 14.61 26.03 7.51
N THR A 315 13.87 25.98 8.62
CA THR A 315 14.43 26.25 9.97
C THR A 315 15.45 25.18 10.35
N LYS A 316 15.24 23.95 9.91
CA LYS A 316 16.19 22.87 10.06
C LYS A 316 16.24 22.05 8.78
N LEU A 317 17.43 21.90 8.20
CA LEU A 317 17.71 21.03 7.08
C LEU A 317 18.77 20.02 7.49
N THR A 318 18.45 18.74 7.37
CA THR A 318 19.38 17.61 7.55
C THR A 318 19.56 16.94 6.20
N THR A 319 20.80 16.78 5.77
CA THR A 319 21.16 16.03 4.57
C THR A 319 22.23 14.99 4.90
N GLY A 320 22.39 14.00 4.05
CA GLY A 320 23.46 13.02 4.17
C GLY A 320 23.38 11.98 3.06
N THR A 321 24.38 11.12 3.02
CA THR A 321 24.45 9.96 2.10
C THR A 321 24.26 8.67 2.89
N ALA A 322 23.60 7.71 2.30
CA ALA A 322 23.39 6.40 2.90
C ALA A 322 23.37 5.29 1.85
N SER A 323 23.63 4.06 2.27
CA SER A 323 23.40 2.90 1.42
C SER A 323 21.90 2.81 1.03
N TRP A 324 21.61 2.15 -0.10
CA TRP A 324 20.22 1.93 -0.52
C TRP A 324 19.38 1.29 0.60
N LEU A 325 19.90 0.27 1.26
CA LEU A 325 19.17 -0.41 2.33
C LEU A 325 18.96 0.48 3.56
N ASP A 326 19.88 1.40 3.86
CA ASP A 326 19.70 2.35 4.96
C ASP A 326 18.70 3.46 4.60
N LEU A 327 18.63 3.87 3.32
CA LEU A 327 17.54 4.72 2.84
C LEU A 327 16.18 4.04 3.03
N VAL A 328 16.05 2.77 2.61
CA VAL A 328 14.83 1.98 2.83
C VAL A 328 14.50 1.87 4.32
N ARG A 329 15.47 1.56 5.19
CA ARG A 329 15.28 1.50 6.64
C ARG A 329 14.84 2.84 7.22
N ARG A 330 15.44 3.94 6.76
CA ARG A 330 15.09 5.30 7.19
C ARG A 330 13.61 5.60 6.94
N TRP A 331 13.14 5.37 5.71
CA TRP A 331 11.76 5.67 5.33
C TRP A 331 10.76 4.67 5.89
N ALA A 332 11.22 3.48 6.24
CA ALA A 332 10.44 2.46 6.95
C ALA A 332 10.33 2.73 8.47
N GLY A 333 11.05 3.71 9.02
CA GLY A 333 11.17 3.88 10.47
C GLY A 333 11.89 2.71 11.15
N CYS A 334 12.90 2.15 10.49
CA CYS A 334 13.48 0.86 10.79
C CYS A 334 15.00 0.94 11.00
N LEU A 335 15.52 2.15 11.20
CA LEU A 335 16.93 2.35 11.51
C LEU A 335 17.34 1.56 12.77
N GLY A 336 18.49 0.90 12.70
CA GLY A 336 18.96 0.02 13.78
C GLY A 336 18.39 -1.40 13.79
N HIS A 337 17.47 -1.71 12.87
CA HIS A 337 16.87 -3.04 12.73
C HIS A 337 17.12 -3.65 11.34
N THR A 338 16.93 -4.96 11.21
CA THR A 338 16.96 -5.62 9.91
C THR A 338 15.64 -5.43 9.17
N LEU A 339 15.66 -5.32 7.83
CA LEU A 339 14.43 -5.23 7.05
C LEU A 339 13.51 -6.45 7.22
N PRO A 340 14.01 -7.69 7.30
CA PRO A 340 13.17 -8.85 7.63
C PRO A 340 12.46 -8.72 8.98
N SER A 341 13.11 -8.23 10.04
CA SER A 341 12.44 -8.03 11.33
C SER A 341 11.35 -6.96 11.26
N CYS A 342 11.57 -5.90 10.49
CA CYS A 342 10.59 -4.85 10.27
C CYS A 342 9.44 -5.26 9.32
N SER A 343 9.61 -6.36 8.63
CA SER A 343 8.57 -6.96 7.77
C SER A 343 7.62 -7.88 8.54
N ALA A 344 7.85 -8.10 9.82
CA ALA A 344 7.00 -8.94 10.65
C ALA A 344 5.54 -8.44 10.61
N PRO A 345 4.55 -9.35 10.67
CA PRO A 345 3.16 -8.96 10.77
C PRO A 345 2.92 -8.08 11.98
N GLY A 346 2.15 -7.03 11.80
CA GLY A 346 1.63 -6.18 12.86
C GLY A 346 0.22 -5.77 12.52
N THR A 347 -0.50 -5.23 13.50
CA THR A 347 -1.85 -4.71 13.28
C THR A 347 -1.96 -3.29 13.82
N GLN A 348 -2.77 -2.47 13.18
CA GLN A 348 -3.05 -1.11 13.58
C GLN A 348 -4.45 -0.70 13.12
N ALA A 349 -5.21 -0.05 13.99
CA ALA A 349 -6.45 0.59 13.60
C ALA A 349 -6.16 1.93 12.93
N PHE A 350 -6.65 2.13 11.71
CA PHE A 350 -6.53 3.40 11.01
C PHE A 350 -7.65 3.58 9.98
N VAL A 351 -7.87 4.83 9.58
CA VAL A 351 -8.71 5.19 8.44
C VAL A 351 -7.86 5.92 7.42
N GLY A 352 -7.98 5.53 6.16
CA GLY A 352 -7.24 6.17 5.08
C GLY A 352 -8.12 6.41 3.85
N ALA A 353 -7.74 7.42 3.07
CA ALA A 353 -8.30 7.77 1.78
C ALA A 353 -7.22 8.42 0.92
N SER A 354 -7.54 8.78 -0.32
CA SER A 354 -6.59 9.46 -1.19
C SER A 354 -7.28 10.42 -2.16
N ASP A 355 -6.48 11.34 -2.66
CA ASP A 355 -6.79 12.23 -3.79
C ASP A 355 -5.53 12.51 -4.60
N TYR A 356 -5.66 13.30 -5.68
CA TYR A 356 -4.56 13.79 -6.48
C TYR A 356 -4.64 15.31 -6.64
N ILE A 357 -3.48 15.98 -6.71
CA ILE A 357 -3.35 17.41 -7.00
C ILE A 357 -2.89 17.55 -8.45
N GLY A 358 -3.74 18.17 -9.30
CA GLY A 358 -3.45 18.38 -10.72
C GLY A 358 -2.79 19.72 -11.02
N LYS A 359 -2.96 20.72 -10.16
CA LYS A 359 -2.38 22.08 -10.28
C LYS A 359 -2.07 22.63 -8.89
N VAL A 360 -1.17 23.60 -8.82
CA VAL A 360 -0.87 24.29 -7.54
C VAL A 360 -2.16 24.99 -7.05
N PRO A 361 -2.61 24.72 -5.81
CA PRO A 361 -3.81 25.33 -5.27
C PRO A 361 -3.63 26.83 -5.04
N THR A 362 -4.72 27.60 -5.10
CA THR A 362 -4.76 29.02 -4.73
C THR A 362 -4.49 29.21 -3.24
N VAL A 363 -4.16 30.45 -2.82
CA VAL A 363 -3.92 30.77 -1.40
C VAL A 363 -5.09 30.34 -0.51
N GLY A 364 -6.33 30.64 -0.90
CA GLY A 364 -7.50 30.22 -0.13
C GLY A 364 -7.67 28.70 -0.07
N GLN A 365 -7.32 27.96 -1.13
CA GLN A 365 -7.33 26.49 -1.12
C GLN A 365 -6.20 25.92 -0.25
N LEU A 366 -5.04 26.56 -0.18
CA LEU A 366 -3.94 26.13 0.71
C LEU A 366 -4.33 26.24 2.18
N THR A 367 -5.10 27.25 2.55
CA THR A 367 -5.63 27.41 3.92
C THR A 367 -6.51 26.24 4.34
N THR A 368 -7.21 25.58 3.40
CA THR A 368 -8.02 24.38 3.74
C THR A 368 -7.15 23.21 4.20
N PHE A 369 -5.93 23.04 3.66
CA PHE A 369 -4.97 22.03 4.14
C PHE A 369 -4.52 22.29 5.59
N ARG A 370 -4.23 23.57 5.90
CA ARG A 370 -3.91 24.00 7.27
C ARG A 370 -5.07 23.66 8.22
N THR A 371 -6.26 24.12 7.90
CA THR A 371 -7.47 23.94 8.72
C THR A 371 -7.76 22.45 8.93
N ALA A 372 -7.63 21.61 7.91
CA ALA A 372 -7.83 20.18 8.02
C ALA A 372 -6.93 19.54 9.10
N ILE A 373 -5.66 19.95 9.19
CA ILE A 373 -4.72 19.46 10.21
C ILE A 373 -5.07 20.03 11.59
N GLU A 374 -5.36 21.33 11.69
CA GLU A 374 -5.69 21.98 12.95
C GLU A 374 -6.97 21.40 13.58
N LEU A 375 -7.99 21.10 12.79
CA LEU A 375 -9.22 20.43 13.21
C LEU A 375 -9.02 19.02 13.76
N ARG A 376 -7.89 18.35 13.43
CA ARG A 376 -7.54 17.06 14.02
C ARG A 376 -7.08 17.20 15.48
N GLY A 377 -6.61 18.39 15.88
CA GLY A 377 -6.14 18.71 17.23
C GLY A 377 -4.94 17.85 17.63
N THR A 378 -4.99 17.26 18.84
CA THR A 378 -3.92 16.40 19.37
C THR A 378 -4.02 14.93 18.93
N ALA A 379 -5.09 14.54 18.25
CA ALA A 379 -5.24 13.18 17.72
C ALA A 379 -4.33 12.95 16.51
N SER A 380 -3.82 11.72 16.36
CA SER A 380 -2.90 11.38 15.27
C SER A 380 -3.60 11.43 13.90
N GLY A 381 -3.07 12.24 12.99
CA GLY A 381 -3.55 12.34 11.61
C GLY A 381 -2.52 13.03 10.73
N ALA A 382 -2.55 12.76 9.42
CA ALA A 382 -1.63 13.35 8.47
C ALA A 382 -2.22 13.43 7.06
N LEU A 383 -1.80 14.47 6.33
CA LEU A 383 -1.85 14.56 4.89
C LEU A 383 -0.43 14.27 4.38
N LEU A 384 -0.27 13.15 3.67
CA LEU A 384 1.00 12.72 3.08
C LEU A 384 0.93 13.00 1.58
N ILE A 385 1.71 13.98 1.13
CA ILE A 385 1.64 14.52 -0.23
C ILE A 385 2.90 14.09 -0.96
N ASP A 386 2.78 13.03 -1.75
CA ASP A 386 3.89 12.42 -2.50
C ASP A 386 4.09 13.14 -3.84
N SER A 387 5.34 13.47 -4.19
CA SER A 387 5.68 14.11 -5.47
C SER A 387 5.51 13.17 -6.66
N TYR A 388 4.87 13.67 -7.72
CA TYR A 388 4.76 13.03 -9.04
C TYR A 388 5.71 13.70 -10.04
N GLY A 389 5.58 13.36 -11.32
CA GLY A 389 6.51 13.80 -12.38
C GLY A 389 7.52 12.71 -12.76
N GLY A 390 8.53 13.06 -13.54
CA GLY A 390 9.56 12.12 -13.98
C GLY A 390 9.00 10.91 -14.74
N ALA A 391 9.52 9.72 -14.47
CA ALA A 391 9.10 8.48 -15.10
C ALA A 391 7.61 8.15 -14.89
N LEU A 392 7.00 8.59 -13.80
CA LEU A 392 5.56 8.40 -13.52
C LEU A 392 4.70 9.06 -14.60
N ASN A 393 4.98 10.34 -14.88
CA ASN A 393 4.16 11.15 -15.78
C ASN A 393 4.50 10.92 -17.27
N ARG A 394 5.63 10.25 -17.58
CA ARG A 394 5.98 9.89 -18.96
C ARG A 394 5.21 8.66 -19.49
N VAL A 395 4.60 7.87 -18.62
CA VAL A 395 3.75 6.76 -19.04
C VAL A 395 2.37 7.30 -19.41
N ALA A 396 1.92 7.03 -20.64
CA ALA A 396 0.58 7.46 -21.06
C ALA A 396 -0.52 6.81 -20.19
N PRO A 397 -1.60 7.54 -19.83
CA PRO A 397 -2.67 7.04 -18.95
C PRO A 397 -3.29 5.70 -19.40
N ALA A 398 -3.38 5.47 -20.71
CA ALA A 398 -3.94 4.24 -21.27
C ALA A 398 -2.92 3.09 -21.47
N ALA A 399 -1.61 3.35 -21.27
CA ALA A 399 -0.56 2.34 -21.48
C ALA A 399 -0.57 1.22 -20.43
N THR A 400 -1.15 1.50 -19.26
CA THR A 400 -1.40 0.55 -18.16
C THR A 400 -2.79 0.80 -17.61
N ALA A 401 -3.29 -0.06 -16.74
CA ALA A 401 -4.57 0.16 -16.07
C ALA A 401 -4.52 1.33 -15.06
N PHE A 402 -3.34 1.70 -14.58
CA PHE A 402 -3.14 2.86 -13.70
C PHE A 402 -3.24 4.17 -14.53
N VAL A 403 -4.31 4.93 -14.31
CA VAL A 403 -4.69 6.09 -15.14
C VAL A 403 -4.08 7.42 -14.69
N HIS A 404 -3.69 7.56 -13.41
CA HIS A 404 -3.30 8.83 -12.79
C HIS A 404 -1.85 9.20 -13.12
N ARG A 405 -1.62 9.78 -14.29
CA ARG A 405 -0.28 10.11 -14.82
C ARG A 405 0.00 11.61 -14.94
N ASN A 406 -1.02 12.42 -15.15
CA ASN A 406 -0.88 13.87 -15.38
C ASN A 406 -1.25 14.65 -14.12
N VAL A 407 -0.51 14.43 -13.03
CA VAL A 407 -0.74 15.07 -11.74
C VAL A 407 0.57 15.58 -11.15
N LEU A 408 0.49 16.57 -10.25
CA LEU A 408 1.65 17.10 -9.53
C LEU A 408 2.00 16.21 -8.34
N SER A 409 0.98 15.72 -7.63
CA SER A 409 1.15 14.94 -6.40
C SER A 409 -0.04 14.04 -6.14
N SER A 410 0.15 12.97 -5.37
CA SER A 410 -0.92 12.25 -4.69
C SER A 410 -1.01 12.69 -3.24
N ILE A 411 -2.21 12.62 -2.67
CA ILE A 411 -2.46 12.83 -1.24
C ILE A 411 -2.92 11.51 -0.64
N GLN A 412 -2.34 11.12 0.48
CA GLN A 412 -2.89 10.14 1.37
C GLN A 412 -3.41 10.86 2.62
N TYR A 413 -4.70 10.72 2.91
CA TYR A 413 -5.28 11.03 4.20
C TYR A 413 -5.07 9.85 5.12
N PHE A 414 -4.52 10.06 6.29
CA PHE A 414 -4.25 8.99 7.24
C PHE A 414 -4.62 9.43 8.65
N ALA A 415 -5.47 8.68 9.33
CA ALA A 415 -5.88 8.94 10.70
C ALA A 415 -5.84 7.66 11.53
N ALA A 416 -5.15 7.71 12.67
CA ALA A 416 -5.13 6.63 13.67
C ALA A 416 -5.90 7.05 14.93
N GLY A 417 -6.16 6.10 15.82
CA GLY A 417 -6.90 6.30 17.07
C GLY A 417 -8.35 5.82 16.98
N ASP A 418 -9.28 6.52 17.63
CA ASP A 418 -10.69 6.15 17.60
C ASP A 418 -11.25 6.12 16.17
N PRO A 419 -11.81 4.99 15.71
CA PRO A 419 -12.24 4.84 14.33
C PRO A 419 -13.32 5.82 13.87
N THR A 420 -14.23 6.18 14.77
CA THR A 420 -15.35 7.10 14.46
C THR A 420 -14.82 8.50 14.19
N SER A 421 -14.00 9.03 15.08
CA SER A 421 -13.39 10.35 14.90
C SER A 421 -12.40 10.39 13.75
N ALA A 422 -11.64 9.29 13.52
CA ALA A 422 -10.73 9.14 12.40
C ALA A 422 -11.51 9.19 11.06
N ARG A 423 -12.60 8.45 10.95
CA ARG A 423 -13.48 8.46 9.75
C ARG A 423 -14.11 9.83 9.52
N ALA A 424 -14.63 10.45 10.57
CA ALA A 424 -15.21 11.79 10.48
C ALA A 424 -14.19 12.81 9.98
N TRP A 425 -12.95 12.79 10.50
CA TRP A 425 -11.88 13.67 10.07
C TRP A 425 -11.46 13.42 8.61
N VAL A 426 -11.29 12.17 8.19
CA VAL A 426 -10.94 11.84 6.80
C VAL A 426 -12.01 12.34 5.84
N ASN A 427 -13.29 12.13 6.16
CA ASN A 427 -14.40 12.55 5.33
C ASN A 427 -14.50 14.08 5.24
N SER A 428 -14.42 14.79 6.37
CA SER A 428 -14.47 16.26 6.40
C SER A 428 -13.27 16.89 5.70
N SER A 429 -12.07 16.32 5.87
CA SER A 429 -10.85 16.79 5.19
C SER A 429 -10.98 16.63 3.67
N ARG A 430 -11.44 15.47 3.18
CA ARG A 430 -11.68 15.27 1.74
C ARG A 430 -12.69 16.26 1.19
N ALA A 431 -13.82 16.46 1.88
CA ALA A 431 -14.83 17.42 1.45
C ALA A 431 -14.30 18.84 1.41
N SER A 432 -13.50 19.28 2.41
CA SER A 432 -12.94 20.62 2.44
C SER A 432 -11.85 20.85 1.39
N LEU A 433 -11.11 19.80 1.00
CA LEU A 433 -10.06 19.87 0.00
C LEU A 433 -10.57 19.65 -1.45
N GLU A 434 -11.83 19.29 -1.64
CA GLU A 434 -12.43 19.01 -2.96
C GLU A 434 -12.11 20.09 -4.02
N PRO A 435 -12.17 21.40 -3.75
CA PRO A 435 -11.83 22.42 -4.76
C PRO A 435 -10.35 22.45 -5.16
N ALA A 436 -9.46 21.87 -4.34
CA ALA A 436 -8.00 21.86 -4.53
C ALA A 436 -7.47 20.57 -5.16
N VAL A 437 -8.30 19.54 -5.28
CA VAL A 437 -7.92 18.21 -5.76
C VAL A 437 -8.69 17.81 -7.02
N THR A 438 -8.37 16.67 -7.60
CA THR A 438 -8.94 16.24 -8.88
C THR A 438 -10.21 15.38 -8.73
N GLY A 439 -10.53 14.93 -7.52
CA GLY A 439 -11.58 13.93 -7.25
C GLY A 439 -11.21 12.50 -7.68
N ALA A 440 -10.00 12.29 -8.20
CA ALA A 440 -9.45 10.96 -8.47
C ALA A 440 -8.86 10.35 -7.20
N ALA A 441 -8.69 9.03 -7.15
CA ALA A 441 -8.17 8.35 -5.97
C ALA A 441 -7.25 7.17 -6.34
N TYR A 442 -6.39 6.76 -5.41
CA TYR A 442 -5.47 5.66 -5.61
C TYR A 442 -6.07 4.34 -5.10
N VAL A 443 -6.19 3.35 -5.99
CA VAL A 443 -6.83 2.07 -5.66
C VAL A 443 -6.14 1.29 -4.54
N ASN A 444 -4.84 1.49 -4.28
CA ASN A 444 -4.17 0.89 -3.13
C ASN A 444 -4.46 1.60 -1.79
N TYR A 445 -5.02 2.80 -1.82
CA TYR A 445 -5.58 3.49 -0.65
C TYR A 445 -7.10 3.43 -0.69
N ILE A 446 -7.61 2.22 -0.95
CA ILE A 446 -9.04 1.97 -1.18
C ILE A 446 -9.88 2.43 0.01
N ASP A 447 -10.88 3.28 -0.28
CA ASP A 447 -11.74 3.89 0.74
C ASP A 447 -13.19 3.39 0.59
N PRO A 448 -13.70 2.59 1.55
CA PRO A 448 -15.07 2.10 1.50
C PRO A 448 -16.15 3.19 1.44
N ALA A 449 -15.83 4.42 1.91
CA ALA A 449 -16.75 5.56 1.90
C ALA A 449 -16.80 6.31 0.55
N LEU A 450 -15.93 5.97 -0.40
CA LEU A 450 -15.87 6.63 -1.71
C LEU A 450 -17.00 6.16 -2.62
N ALA A 451 -18.04 6.96 -2.80
CA ALA A 451 -19.24 6.59 -3.57
C ALA A 451 -18.95 6.43 -5.08
N ASN A 452 -18.18 7.35 -5.68
CA ASN A 452 -17.83 7.36 -7.11
C ASN A 452 -16.52 6.61 -7.41
N TRP A 453 -16.17 5.59 -6.61
CA TRP A 453 -14.89 4.89 -6.64
C TRP A 453 -14.48 4.38 -8.02
N GLN A 454 -15.42 3.94 -8.85
CA GLN A 454 -15.14 3.42 -10.19
C GLN A 454 -14.45 4.48 -11.06
N GLN A 455 -15.03 5.68 -11.11
CA GLN A 455 -14.47 6.79 -11.84
C GLN A 455 -13.19 7.31 -11.18
N ALA A 456 -13.19 7.42 -9.86
CA ALA A 456 -12.07 7.94 -9.10
C ALA A 456 -10.82 7.06 -9.21
N TYR A 457 -10.94 5.73 -9.17
CA TYR A 457 -9.79 4.82 -9.28
C TYR A 457 -9.34 4.57 -10.72
N TYR A 458 -10.27 4.49 -11.69
CA TYR A 458 -9.97 3.95 -13.01
C TYR A 458 -10.18 4.95 -14.15
N GLY A 459 -10.90 6.03 -13.94
CA GLY A 459 -11.14 7.07 -14.95
C GLY A 459 -11.54 6.50 -16.29
N THR A 460 -10.85 6.90 -17.34
CA THR A 460 -11.08 6.46 -18.73
C THR A 460 -10.76 4.98 -18.98
N ASN A 461 -10.01 4.33 -18.08
CA ASN A 461 -9.61 2.93 -18.24
C ASN A 461 -10.69 1.92 -17.76
N LEU A 462 -11.75 2.38 -17.07
CA LEU A 462 -12.78 1.53 -16.48
C LEU A 462 -13.47 0.63 -17.52
N ALA A 463 -13.83 1.16 -18.68
CA ALA A 463 -14.53 0.38 -19.73
C ALA A 463 -13.67 -0.80 -20.21
N ARG A 464 -12.37 -0.57 -20.45
CA ARG A 464 -11.42 -1.62 -20.83
C ARG A 464 -11.22 -2.65 -19.71
N LEU A 465 -11.14 -2.22 -18.45
CA LEU A 465 -11.04 -3.11 -17.28
C LEU A 465 -12.26 -4.05 -17.18
N ARG A 466 -13.48 -3.52 -17.41
CA ARG A 466 -14.71 -4.34 -17.47
C ARG A 466 -14.67 -5.37 -18.60
N THR A 467 -14.13 -5.00 -19.76
CA THR A 467 -13.96 -5.95 -20.89
C THR A 467 -13.00 -7.09 -20.52
N VAL A 468 -11.87 -6.78 -19.88
CA VAL A 468 -10.94 -7.81 -19.35
C VAL A 468 -11.63 -8.66 -18.28
N LYS A 469 -12.40 -8.06 -17.38
CA LYS A 469 -13.15 -8.77 -16.34
C LYS A 469 -14.13 -9.77 -16.96
N ARG A 470 -14.95 -9.36 -17.94
CA ARG A 470 -15.88 -10.26 -18.64
C ARG A 470 -15.18 -11.45 -19.29
N LYS A 471 -13.96 -11.25 -19.81
CA LYS A 471 -13.20 -12.31 -20.47
C LYS A 471 -12.65 -13.36 -19.49
N TYR A 472 -12.07 -12.92 -18.35
CA TYR A 472 -11.35 -13.79 -17.43
C TYR A 472 -12.12 -14.18 -16.17
N ASP A 473 -13.20 -13.46 -15.85
CA ASP A 473 -14.08 -13.73 -14.73
C ASP A 473 -15.54 -13.33 -15.02
N PRO A 474 -16.19 -13.94 -16.02
CA PRO A 474 -17.53 -13.56 -16.46
C PRO A 474 -18.60 -13.78 -15.39
N LYS A 475 -18.40 -14.71 -14.46
CA LYS A 475 -19.31 -15.01 -13.35
C LYS A 475 -19.02 -14.20 -12.09
N ASN A 476 -18.04 -13.30 -12.13
CA ASN A 476 -17.64 -12.45 -11.02
C ASN A 476 -17.28 -13.25 -9.75
N LEU A 477 -16.52 -14.33 -9.90
CA LEU A 477 -16.01 -15.16 -8.80
C LEU A 477 -15.14 -14.32 -7.85
N PHE A 478 -14.23 -13.50 -8.43
CA PHE A 478 -13.37 -12.61 -7.67
C PHE A 478 -14.06 -11.26 -7.47
N HIS A 479 -14.70 -11.10 -6.32
CA HIS A 479 -15.41 -9.87 -6.01
C HIS A 479 -15.23 -9.41 -4.57
N PHE A 480 -15.37 -8.12 -4.37
CA PHE A 480 -15.47 -7.42 -3.10
C PHE A 480 -16.27 -6.11 -3.36
N PRO A 481 -16.72 -5.35 -2.34
CA PRO A 481 -17.63 -4.21 -2.54
C PRO A 481 -17.21 -3.22 -3.63
N GLN A 482 -15.91 -2.92 -3.75
CA GLN A 482 -15.36 -2.01 -4.77
C GLN A 482 -14.55 -2.75 -5.84
N SER A 483 -14.88 -3.99 -6.15
CA SER A 483 -14.26 -4.73 -7.26
C SER A 483 -14.84 -4.32 -8.61
N ILE A 484 -14.03 -4.44 -9.65
CA ILE A 484 -14.47 -4.27 -11.04
C ILE A 484 -15.47 -5.39 -11.36
N ARG A 485 -16.64 -5.01 -11.84
CA ARG A 485 -17.70 -5.94 -12.26
C ARG A 485 -17.64 -6.19 -13.77
N PRO A 486 -18.06 -7.37 -14.26
CA PRO A 486 -18.15 -7.71 -15.68
C PRO A 486 -19.01 -6.75 -16.50
#